data_11bc3ca62ab1ef363b64bfa9ca41d074
#
_entry.id   11bc3ca62ab1ef363b64bfa9ca41d074
#
_cell.length_a   1.000
_cell.length_b   1.000
_cell.length_c   1.000
_cell.angle_alpha   90.00
_cell.angle_beta   90.00
_cell.angle_gamma   90.00
#
_symmetry.space_group_name_H-M   'P 1'
#
loop_
_entity.id
_entity.type
_entity.pdbx_description
1 polymer ?
#
loop_
_entity_poly.entity_id
_entity_poly.type
_entity_poly.pdbx_seq_one_letter_code
_entity_poly.pdbx_strand_id
1 'polypeptide(L)'
;LQAYLYRTEKDVDDALAMGARVRLCKGAYKEPEEVAFPEKSEVDANFVKLMKKLLKSGVYHGIATHDERMIRATKEFAASESVPRDAFEFQMLYGVRRDLMLKLAREGYRVRTYVPYGESWYPYFMRRLAERPANVWFVLKNLLRG
;
A
#
# COMPACT_ATOMS: atom_id res chain seq x y z
N LEU A 1 -8.60 2.70 -0.39
CA LEU A 1 -9.18 1.66 -1.26
C LEU A 1 -8.27 0.45 -1.29
N GLN A 2 -8.82 -0.75 -1.50
CA GLN A 2 -8.13 -2.02 -1.35
C GLN A 2 -8.18 -2.80 -2.68
N ALA A 3 -7.02 -3.03 -3.29
CA ALA A 3 -6.91 -3.61 -4.62
C ALA A 3 -7.44 -5.07 -4.75
N TYR A 4 -7.62 -5.78 -3.64
CA TYR A 4 -8.12 -7.15 -3.69
C TYR A 4 -9.64 -7.26 -3.95
N LEU A 5 -10.40 -6.16 -3.80
CA LEU A 5 -11.83 -6.14 -4.09
C LEU A 5 -12.11 -5.80 -5.56
N TYR A 6 -13.01 -6.53 -6.20
CA TYR A 6 -13.44 -6.26 -7.58
C TYR A 6 -13.99 -4.85 -7.76
N ARG A 7 -14.77 -4.35 -6.79
CA ARG A 7 -15.39 -3.02 -6.84
C ARG A 7 -14.37 -1.87 -6.86
N THR A 8 -13.14 -2.11 -6.41
CA THR A 8 -12.16 -1.03 -6.19
C THR A 8 -11.82 -0.26 -7.46
N GLU A 9 -11.94 -0.85 -8.63
CA GLU A 9 -11.73 -0.13 -9.89
C GLU A 9 -12.76 0.97 -10.08
N LYS A 10 -14.04 0.65 -9.88
CA LYS A 10 -15.13 1.64 -9.93
C LYS A 10 -14.98 2.68 -8.82
N ASP A 11 -14.65 2.27 -7.61
CA ASP A 11 -14.44 3.18 -6.48
C ASP A 11 -13.29 4.17 -6.75
N VAL A 12 -12.25 3.75 -7.49
CA VAL A 12 -11.16 4.63 -7.94
C VAL A 12 -11.69 5.64 -8.97
N ASP A 13 -12.50 5.20 -9.94
CA ASP A 13 -13.08 6.10 -10.94
C ASP A 13 -13.96 7.16 -10.30
N ASP A 14 -14.83 6.76 -9.40
CA ASP A 14 -15.72 7.66 -8.66
C ASP A 14 -14.90 8.67 -7.82
N ALA A 15 -13.82 8.21 -7.14
CA ALA A 15 -12.94 9.08 -6.37
C ALA A 15 -12.19 10.09 -7.25
N LEU A 16 -11.71 9.66 -8.42
CA LEU A 16 -11.02 10.52 -9.38
C LEU A 16 -11.96 11.57 -9.98
N ALA A 17 -13.20 11.20 -10.30
CA ALA A 17 -14.22 12.13 -10.78
C ALA A 17 -14.51 13.26 -9.78
N MET A 18 -14.36 12.98 -8.47
CA MET A 18 -14.50 13.95 -7.38
C MET A 18 -13.19 14.71 -7.07
N GLY A 19 -12.08 14.42 -7.75
CA GLY A 19 -10.77 14.97 -7.40
C GLY A 19 -10.24 14.49 -6.03
N ALA A 20 -10.76 13.38 -5.50
CA ALA A 20 -10.45 12.92 -4.16
C ALA A 20 -9.08 12.22 -4.10
N ARG A 21 -8.34 12.45 -3.02
CA ARG A 21 -7.10 11.74 -2.74
C ARG A 21 -7.39 10.31 -2.30
N VAL A 22 -6.70 9.36 -2.89
CA VAL A 22 -6.85 7.92 -2.59
C VAL A 22 -5.59 7.40 -1.92
N ARG A 23 -5.79 6.57 -0.88
CA ARG A 23 -4.78 5.66 -0.37
C ARG A 23 -5.05 4.27 -0.93
N LEU A 24 -4.17 3.79 -1.81
CA LEU A 24 -4.25 2.44 -2.38
C LEU A 24 -3.42 1.47 -1.55
N CYS A 25 -4.04 0.36 -1.12
CA CYS A 25 -3.36 -0.78 -0.51
C CYS A 25 -3.84 -2.09 -1.15
N LYS A 26 -3.11 -3.20 -0.93
CA LYS A 26 -3.51 -4.51 -1.48
C LYS A 26 -4.80 -5.02 -0.84
N GLY A 27 -4.94 -4.84 0.45
CA GLY A 27 -5.95 -5.46 1.29
C GLY A 27 -5.34 -6.54 2.20
N ALA A 28 -5.99 -6.79 3.33
CA ALA A 28 -5.47 -7.69 4.36
C ALA A 28 -6.50 -8.72 4.84
N TYR A 29 -7.77 -8.55 4.51
CA TYR A 29 -8.83 -9.44 4.96
C TYR A 29 -9.01 -10.61 4.00
N LYS A 30 -9.57 -11.70 4.52
CA LYS A 30 -9.98 -12.85 3.71
C LYS A 30 -11.47 -12.70 3.45
N GLU A 31 -11.79 -12.14 2.28
CA GLU A 31 -13.15 -11.99 1.81
C GLU A 31 -13.53 -13.17 0.88
N PRO A 32 -14.84 -13.43 0.69
CA PRO A 32 -15.31 -14.43 -0.26
C PRO A 32 -14.90 -14.11 -1.71
N GLU A 33 -14.75 -15.17 -2.52
CA GLU A 33 -14.35 -15.05 -3.93
C GLU A 33 -15.35 -14.30 -4.80
N GLU A 34 -16.59 -14.16 -4.35
CA GLU A 34 -17.65 -13.40 -5.04
C GLU A 34 -17.38 -11.87 -5.01
N VAL A 35 -16.54 -11.38 -4.08
CA VAL A 35 -16.28 -9.94 -3.90
C VAL A 35 -14.80 -9.58 -4.02
N ALA A 36 -13.89 -10.56 -3.96
CA ALA A 36 -12.45 -10.34 -3.90
C ALA A 36 -11.67 -11.34 -4.78
N PHE A 37 -10.53 -10.89 -5.30
CA PHE A 37 -9.60 -11.77 -6.03
C PHE A 37 -9.04 -12.85 -5.10
N PRO A 38 -9.19 -14.13 -5.42
CA PRO A 38 -8.70 -15.23 -4.58
C PRO A 38 -7.16 -15.34 -4.64
N GLU A 39 -6.58 -15.08 -5.80
CA GLU A 39 -5.17 -15.28 -6.04
C GLU A 39 -4.34 -14.01 -5.81
N LYS A 40 -3.21 -14.18 -5.10
CA LYS A 40 -2.29 -13.09 -4.81
C LYS A 40 -1.76 -12.41 -6.07
N SER A 41 -1.55 -13.15 -7.14
CA SER A 41 -1.09 -12.65 -8.44
C SER A 41 -2.10 -11.69 -9.07
N GLU A 42 -3.39 -11.98 -8.95
CA GLU A 42 -4.48 -11.13 -9.43
C GLU A 42 -4.56 -9.83 -8.62
N VAL A 43 -4.44 -9.93 -7.29
CA VAL A 43 -4.39 -8.76 -6.41
C VAL A 43 -3.18 -7.86 -6.76
N ASP A 44 -2.01 -8.47 -7.01
CA ASP A 44 -0.80 -7.75 -7.39
C ASP A 44 -0.98 -7.06 -8.76
N ALA A 45 -1.59 -7.74 -9.74
CA ALA A 45 -1.88 -7.18 -11.06
C ALA A 45 -2.89 -6.01 -10.97
N ASN A 46 -3.97 -6.19 -10.21
CA ASN A 46 -4.97 -5.14 -10.01
C ASN A 46 -4.38 -3.94 -9.25
N PHE A 47 -3.54 -4.18 -8.24
CA PHE A 47 -2.83 -3.09 -7.55
C PHE A 47 -2.01 -2.24 -8.53
N VAL A 48 -1.23 -2.88 -9.41
CA VAL A 48 -0.42 -2.17 -10.42
C VAL A 48 -1.32 -1.41 -11.41
N LYS A 49 -2.42 -2.01 -11.86
CA LYS A 49 -3.41 -1.37 -12.74
C LYS A 49 -3.96 -0.08 -12.10
N LEU A 50 -4.44 -0.20 -10.86
CA LEU A 50 -5.05 0.92 -10.14
C LEU A 50 -4.02 2.00 -9.78
N MET A 51 -2.81 1.61 -9.39
CA MET A 51 -1.69 2.53 -9.14
C MET A 51 -1.38 3.38 -10.37
N LYS A 52 -1.29 2.77 -11.56
CA LYS A 52 -1.07 3.48 -12.82
C LYS A 52 -2.17 4.50 -13.09
N LYS A 53 -3.43 4.12 -12.88
CA LYS A 53 -4.60 4.97 -13.06
C LYS A 53 -4.54 6.20 -12.13
N LEU A 54 -4.23 5.96 -10.85
CA LEU A 54 -4.08 7.01 -9.85
C LEU A 54 -2.95 7.98 -10.21
N LEU A 55 -1.77 7.48 -10.56
CA LEU A 55 -0.62 8.35 -10.87
C LEU A 55 -0.83 9.18 -12.15
N LYS A 56 -1.62 8.71 -13.11
CA LYS A 56 -1.98 9.48 -14.32
C LYS A 56 -2.98 10.60 -14.06
N SER A 57 -3.70 10.58 -12.96
CA SER A 57 -4.77 11.54 -12.69
C SER A 57 -4.29 12.96 -12.39
N GLY A 58 -3.02 13.12 -12.04
CA GLY A 58 -2.47 14.40 -11.55
C GLY A 58 -2.89 14.76 -10.12
N VAL A 59 -3.75 13.95 -9.48
CA VAL A 59 -4.13 14.12 -8.07
C VAL A 59 -3.10 13.43 -7.17
N TYR A 60 -2.80 14.02 -6.02
CA TYR A 60 -1.85 13.47 -5.05
C TYR A 60 -2.43 12.24 -4.34
N HIS A 61 -1.79 11.08 -4.50
CA HIS A 61 -2.24 9.82 -3.92
C HIS A 61 -1.19 9.17 -3.02
N GLY A 62 -1.64 8.26 -2.15
CA GLY A 62 -0.80 7.44 -1.29
C GLY A 62 -0.73 5.99 -1.78
N ILE A 63 0.49 5.48 -2.00
CA ILE A 63 0.77 4.09 -2.38
C ILE A 63 1.20 3.34 -1.13
N ALA A 64 0.24 2.63 -0.50
CA ALA A 64 0.43 1.98 0.79
C ALA A 64 0.88 0.52 0.63
N THR A 65 2.19 0.28 0.68
CA THR A 65 2.76 -1.05 0.50
C THR A 65 4.15 -1.19 1.12
N HIS A 66 4.50 -2.42 1.55
CA HIS A 66 5.85 -2.84 1.95
C HIS A 66 6.46 -3.83 0.93
N ASP A 67 5.72 -4.15 -0.14
CA ASP A 67 6.16 -5.07 -1.19
C ASP A 67 7.08 -4.33 -2.17
N GLU A 68 8.35 -4.73 -2.22
CA GLU A 68 9.36 -4.12 -3.09
C GLU A 68 9.01 -4.22 -4.58
N ARG A 69 8.24 -5.26 -4.99
CA ARG A 69 7.80 -5.38 -6.38
C ARG A 69 6.80 -4.29 -6.73
N MET A 70 5.87 -3.97 -5.83
CA MET A 70 4.91 -2.89 -6.00
C MET A 70 5.58 -1.52 -6.00
N ILE A 71 6.54 -1.32 -5.09
CA ILE A 71 7.35 -0.09 -5.03
C ILE A 71 8.13 0.09 -6.33
N ARG A 72 8.80 -0.96 -6.80
CA ARG A 72 9.55 -0.93 -8.07
C ARG A 72 8.64 -0.60 -9.24
N ALA A 73 7.51 -1.30 -9.39
CA ALA A 73 6.54 -1.04 -10.45
C ALA A 73 6.01 0.41 -10.42
N THR A 74 5.79 0.97 -9.22
CA THR A 74 5.38 2.37 -9.05
C THR A 74 6.47 3.34 -9.51
N LYS A 75 7.72 3.09 -9.13
CA LYS A 75 8.87 3.92 -9.52
C LYS A 75 9.14 3.88 -11.02
N GLU A 76 9.11 2.68 -11.61
CA GLU A 76 9.29 2.48 -13.06
C GLU A 76 8.20 3.19 -13.86
N PHE A 77 6.94 3.04 -13.43
CA PHE A 77 5.83 3.73 -14.07
C PHE A 77 5.89 5.25 -13.91
N ALA A 78 6.18 5.75 -12.71
CA ALA A 78 6.34 7.19 -12.50
C ALA A 78 7.45 7.78 -13.36
N ALA A 79 8.57 7.06 -13.53
CA ALA A 79 9.66 7.49 -14.39
C ALA A 79 9.27 7.47 -15.89
N SER A 80 8.57 6.43 -16.36
CA SER A 80 8.14 6.32 -17.77
C SER A 80 7.10 7.37 -18.18
N GLU A 81 6.24 7.80 -17.25
CA GLU A 81 5.20 8.81 -17.50
C GLU A 81 5.62 10.22 -17.02
N SER A 82 6.89 10.40 -16.63
CA SER A 82 7.42 11.68 -16.13
C SER A 82 6.66 12.25 -14.92
N VAL A 83 6.07 11.36 -14.09
CA VAL A 83 5.39 11.77 -12.84
C VAL A 83 6.42 12.19 -11.80
N PRO A 84 6.37 13.42 -11.26
CA PRO A 84 7.32 13.87 -10.25
C PRO A 84 7.30 13.01 -8.98
N ARG A 85 8.46 12.82 -8.35
CA ARG A 85 8.59 12.00 -7.12
C ARG A 85 7.80 12.56 -5.93
N ASP A 86 7.47 13.83 -5.96
CA ASP A 86 6.69 14.52 -4.93
C ASP A 86 5.20 14.67 -5.29
N ALA A 87 4.77 14.17 -6.46
CA ALA A 87 3.36 14.13 -6.86
C ALA A 87 2.55 13.01 -6.20
N PHE A 88 3.21 12.10 -5.49
CA PHE A 88 2.59 11.01 -4.72
C PHE A 88 3.45 10.69 -3.50
N GLU A 89 2.97 9.80 -2.63
CA GLU A 89 3.74 9.32 -1.48
C GLU A 89 3.67 7.81 -1.34
N PHE A 90 4.75 7.21 -0.82
CA PHE A 90 4.67 5.85 -0.27
C PHE A 90 4.18 5.92 1.18
N GLN A 91 3.36 4.94 1.58
CA GLN A 91 2.84 4.84 2.94
C GLN A 91 3.21 3.50 3.55
N MET A 92 3.83 3.53 4.73
CA MET A 92 4.35 2.35 5.40
C MET A 92 3.99 2.38 6.89
N LEU A 93 3.87 1.19 7.50
CA LEU A 93 3.63 1.08 8.93
C LEU A 93 4.92 1.35 9.71
N TYR A 94 4.80 2.03 10.84
CA TYR A 94 5.92 2.22 11.76
C TYR A 94 6.50 0.88 12.21
N GLY A 95 7.83 0.80 12.27
CA GLY A 95 8.55 -0.43 12.67
C GLY A 95 8.64 -1.52 11.61
N VAL A 96 7.93 -1.36 10.46
CA VAL A 96 7.93 -2.35 9.37
C VAL A 96 8.82 -1.85 8.23
N ARG A 97 9.88 -2.62 7.89
CA ARG A 97 10.80 -2.31 6.78
C ARG A 97 11.35 -0.87 6.86
N ARG A 98 11.87 -0.50 8.04
CA ARG A 98 12.51 0.80 8.25
C ARG A 98 13.66 1.06 7.27
N ASP A 99 14.41 0.01 6.92
CA ASP A 99 15.46 0.03 5.88
C ASP A 99 14.92 0.59 4.55
N LEU A 100 13.81 0.03 4.08
CA LEU A 100 13.17 0.39 2.83
C LEU A 100 12.57 1.81 2.88
N MET A 101 11.95 2.17 4.00
CA MET A 101 11.40 3.50 4.24
C MET A 101 12.48 4.58 4.13
N LEU A 102 13.62 4.39 4.82
CA LEU A 102 14.76 5.31 4.78
C LEU A 102 15.40 5.37 3.39
N LYS A 103 15.49 4.23 2.70
CA LYS A 103 15.96 4.17 1.31
C LYS A 103 15.11 5.04 0.39
N LEU A 104 13.79 4.88 0.42
CA LEU A 104 12.86 5.68 -0.39
C LEU A 104 12.97 7.18 -0.11
N ALA A 105 13.09 7.56 1.17
CA ALA A 105 13.28 8.96 1.56
C ALA A 105 14.61 9.53 1.02
N ARG A 106 15.71 8.76 1.08
CA ARG A 106 17.00 9.17 0.49
C ARG A 106 16.97 9.28 -1.04
N GLU A 107 16.13 8.50 -1.70
CA GLU A 107 15.90 8.58 -3.13
C GLU A 107 15.01 9.77 -3.54
N GLY A 108 14.55 10.59 -2.57
CA GLY A 108 13.76 11.80 -2.79
C GLY A 108 12.25 11.56 -2.91
N TYR A 109 11.75 10.37 -2.56
CA TYR A 109 10.31 10.13 -2.48
C TYR A 109 9.73 10.62 -1.15
N ARG A 110 8.48 11.08 -1.17
CA ARG A 110 7.72 11.32 0.06
C ARG A 110 7.32 9.98 0.68
N VAL A 111 7.60 9.81 1.96
CA VAL A 111 7.24 8.61 2.71
C VAL A 111 6.46 9.00 3.96
N ARG A 112 5.22 8.55 4.04
CA ARG A 112 4.38 8.72 5.23
C ARG A 112 4.43 7.47 6.09
N THR A 113 4.73 7.66 7.36
CA THR A 113 4.70 6.58 8.35
C THR A 113 3.36 6.60 9.08
N TYR A 114 2.64 5.47 9.03
CA TYR A 114 1.44 5.25 9.81
C TYR A 114 1.84 4.73 11.20
N VAL A 115 1.52 5.49 12.23
CA VAL A 115 1.83 5.17 13.63
C VAL A 115 0.52 4.92 14.36
N PRO A 116 0.21 3.67 14.78
CA PRO A 116 -0.89 3.41 15.70
C PRO A 116 -0.61 4.12 17.02
N TYR A 117 -1.57 4.91 17.49
CA TYR A 117 -1.44 5.69 18.72
C TYR A 117 -2.73 5.58 19.54
N GLY A 118 -2.58 5.59 20.87
CA GLY A 118 -3.70 5.57 21.81
C GLY A 118 -3.78 4.27 22.62
N GLU A 119 -4.73 4.20 23.54
CA GLU A 119 -4.90 3.09 24.49
C GLU A 119 -5.26 1.75 23.80
N SER A 120 -5.92 1.80 22.65
CA SER A 120 -6.34 0.63 21.88
C SER A 120 -5.30 0.13 20.88
N TRP A 121 -4.02 0.52 20.99
CA TRP A 121 -2.97 0.09 20.05
C TRP A 121 -2.73 -1.42 20.06
N TYR A 122 -2.82 -2.06 21.23
CA TYR A 122 -2.57 -3.49 21.39
C TYR A 122 -3.62 -4.36 20.68
N PRO A 123 -4.94 -4.14 20.87
CA PRO A 123 -5.97 -4.86 20.11
C PRO A 123 -5.84 -4.64 18.59
N TYR A 124 -5.49 -3.45 18.14
CA TYR A 124 -5.23 -3.17 16.74
C TYR A 124 -4.05 -3.99 16.22
N PHE A 125 -2.93 -4.01 16.95
CA PHE A 125 -1.72 -4.75 16.59
C PHE A 125 -1.97 -6.25 16.54
N MET A 126 -2.67 -6.79 17.54
CA MET A 126 -3.03 -8.21 17.61
C MET A 126 -3.94 -8.63 16.44
N ARG A 127 -4.91 -7.81 16.04
CA ARG A 127 -5.71 -8.06 14.83
C ARG A 127 -4.83 -8.13 13.58
N ARG A 128 -3.88 -7.21 13.41
CA ARG A 128 -2.94 -7.24 12.28
C ARG A 128 -2.07 -8.49 12.26
N LEU A 129 -1.66 -8.99 13.41
CA LEU A 129 -0.91 -10.26 13.51
C LEU A 129 -1.79 -11.46 13.16
N ALA A 130 -3.03 -11.50 13.66
CA ALA A 130 -3.95 -12.62 13.47
C ALA A 130 -4.43 -12.76 12.01
N GLU A 131 -4.51 -11.68 11.26
CA GLU A 131 -5.01 -11.67 9.87
C GLU A 131 -4.12 -12.44 8.88
N ARG A 132 -2.84 -12.62 9.19
CA ARG A 132 -1.92 -13.45 8.39
C ARG A 132 -0.83 -14.06 9.28
N PRO A 133 -0.73 -15.38 9.35
CA PRO A 133 0.38 -16.07 10.06
C PRO A 133 1.77 -15.62 9.57
N ALA A 134 1.91 -15.27 8.30
CA ALA A 134 3.12 -14.67 7.75
C ALA A 134 3.49 -13.33 8.40
N ASN A 135 2.54 -12.58 8.93
CA ASN A 135 2.80 -11.33 9.65
C ASN A 135 3.42 -11.59 11.03
N VAL A 136 3.04 -12.69 11.68
CA VAL A 136 3.64 -13.12 12.98
C VAL A 136 5.11 -13.41 12.79
N TRP A 137 5.46 -14.20 11.78
CA TRP A 137 6.85 -14.52 11.45
C TRP A 137 7.66 -13.28 11.05
N PHE A 138 7.05 -12.37 10.32
CA PHE A 138 7.67 -11.11 9.91
C PHE A 138 7.98 -10.21 11.13
N VAL A 139 7.06 -10.09 12.08
CA VAL A 139 7.25 -9.29 13.31
C VAL A 139 8.32 -9.94 14.20
N LEU A 140 8.27 -11.26 14.42
CA LEU A 140 9.27 -11.99 15.18
C LEU A 140 10.67 -11.84 14.58
N LYS A 141 10.80 -11.97 13.25
CA LYS A 141 12.07 -11.79 12.55
C LYS A 141 12.63 -10.37 12.66
N ASN A 142 11.78 -9.36 12.73
CA ASN A 142 12.22 -7.97 12.88
C ASN A 142 12.51 -7.59 14.34
N LEU A 143 11.84 -8.21 15.31
CA LEU A 143 12.16 -8.06 16.74
C LEU A 143 13.52 -8.70 17.10
N LEU A 144 13.91 -9.78 16.41
CA LEU A 144 15.20 -10.46 16.62
C LEU A 144 16.36 -9.80 15.86
N ARG A 145 16.12 -8.78 15.04
CA ARG A 145 17.12 -8.04 14.27
C ARG A 145 17.33 -6.58 14.72
N GLY A 146 16.68 -6.20 15.85
CA GLY A 146 16.77 -4.87 16.44
C GLY A 146 17.96 -4.69 17.39
#